data_67e55509c1b83a0b0866b89876aee30f
#
_entry.id   67e55509c1b83a0b0866b89876aee30f
#
_cell.length_a   1.000
_cell.length_b   1.000
_cell.length_c   1.000
_cell.angle_alpha   90.00
_cell.angle_beta   90.00
_cell.angle_gamma   90.00
#
_symmetry.space_group_name_H-M   'P 1'
#
loop_
_entity.id
_entity.type
_entity.pdbx_description
1 polymer ?
#
loop_
_entity_poly.entity_id
_entity_poly.type
_entity_poly.pdbx_seq_one_letter_code
_entity_poly.pdbx_strand_id
1 'polypeptide(L)'
;MPNTTLTTFGNAVGLPEGQMGNSEVGHMNIGAGRVVWQQLALINKQFDEGTAQDLPAMQALMDYCLQQQQPLHLIGLVSDGGVHSSLDHVIKLCQIAHNKGLKQVYIHVFTDGRDTDPRSGVQYIEQLEQAIQNGPAKIASVIGRYYAMDRDKRWERVKLAYELMVNGVGTPYTSAHAAISDQYQKQTTDEFLLPSVIVDEQQQPIAKIAQGNAVLCFNFRTDRGRQITQALSQEAFVEQGMQPLELYYATMTEYDERYQNVKVLFPSQNIKMTLGEVLSLHHKKQLRSAETEKYPHVTFFFSGGQEACFEGEDRVMEPSPKVATYDLQPEMSALPLTQKILAALDQNQYDFICLNFANTDMVGHTGVWEAIIKAAETVDACVEQLYQKALSMGYQMVIIADHGNSDEAKNPDGSPNTAHSMNPVPCFIVSPACKQLNQAGKLADVAPTILKMMNLPIPSEMDGNCLF
;
A
#
# COMPACT_ATOMS: atom_id res chain seq x y z
N MET A 1 33.19 -5.79 15.23
CA MET A 1 31.93 -6.46 14.89
C MET A 1 31.65 -6.16 13.42
N PRO A 2 31.40 -7.18 12.57
CA PRO A 2 31.01 -6.96 11.17
C PRO A 2 29.76 -6.10 11.09
N ASN A 3 29.77 -5.09 10.24
CA ASN A 3 28.65 -4.17 10.07
C ASN A 3 28.48 -3.75 8.60
N THR A 4 27.26 -3.36 8.26
CA THR A 4 26.87 -2.79 6.96
C THR A 4 25.70 -1.82 7.19
N THR A 5 25.12 -1.30 6.12
CA THR A 5 23.90 -0.50 6.15
C THR A 5 22.77 -1.19 5.41
N LEU A 6 21.54 -0.93 5.83
CA LEU A 6 20.31 -1.39 5.16
C LEU A 6 19.49 -0.20 4.69
N THR A 7 19.01 -0.28 3.45
CA THR A 7 18.04 0.67 2.92
C THR A 7 16.65 0.30 3.42
N THR A 8 15.96 1.29 4.00
CA THR A 8 14.66 1.10 4.69
C THR A 8 13.54 1.96 4.12
N PHE A 9 13.72 2.55 2.93
CA PHE A 9 12.80 3.50 2.32
C PHE A 9 12.63 3.23 0.81
N GLY A 10 11.64 3.86 0.23
CA GLY A 10 11.36 3.79 -1.22
C GLY A 10 11.21 2.35 -1.72
N ASN A 11 11.62 2.12 -2.95
CA ASN A 11 11.48 0.83 -3.63
C ASN A 11 12.17 -0.34 -2.90
N ALA A 12 13.18 -0.08 -2.09
CA ALA A 12 13.88 -1.12 -1.32
C ALA A 12 12.99 -1.82 -0.28
N VAL A 13 11.89 -1.19 0.11
CA VAL A 13 10.90 -1.73 1.05
C VAL A 13 9.47 -1.76 0.46
N GLY A 14 9.33 -1.57 -0.86
CA GLY A 14 8.04 -1.64 -1.54
C GLY A 14 7.19 -0.38 -1.40
N LEU A 15 7.77 0.75 -1.08
CA LEU A 15 7.16 2.07 -1.09
C LEU A 15 7.48 2.81 -2.40
N PRO A 16 6.71 3.84 -2.77
CA PRO A 16 7.09 4.75 -3.83
C PRO A 16 8.48 5.36 -3.61
N GLU A 17 9.18 5.65 -4.69
CA GLU A 17 10.50 6.29 -4.62
C GLU A 17 10.41 7.64 -3.91
N GLY A 18 11.40 7.95 -3.04
CA GLY A 18 11.41 9.16 -2.23
C GLY A 18 10.49 9.14 -1.01
N GLN A 19 9.76 8.07 -0.77
CA GLN A 19 8.95 7.90 0.43
C GLN A 19 9.77 7.25 1.54
N MET A 20 9.79 7.90 2.71
CA MET A 20 10.45 7.38 3.92
C MET A 20 9.78 6.11 4.43
N GLY A 21 10.59 5.21 5.01
CA GLY A 21 10.11 3.97 5.63
C GLY A 21 9.28 4.21 6.88
N ASN A 22 8.64 3.15 7.35
CA ASN A 22 7.91 3.12 8.62
C ASN A 22 7.95 1.72 9.22
N SER A 23 7.56 1.60 10.50
CA SER A 23 7.69 0.33 11.22
C SER A 23 6.80 -0.79 10.67
N GLU A 24 5.62 -0.49 10.12
CA GLU A 24 4.73 -1.49 9.52
C GLU A 24 5.40 -2.17 8.33
N VAL A 25 5.82 -1.35 7.37
CA VAL A 25 6.50 -1.81 6.15
C VAL A 25 7.85 -2.44 6.49
N GLY A 26 8.62 -1.83 7.41
CA GLY A 26 9.92 -2.35 7.83
C GLY A 26 9.83 -3.77 8.39
N HIS A 27 8.98 -3.98 9.41
CA HIS A 27 8.83 -5.31 10.03
C HIS A 27 8.22 -6.34 9.08
N MET A 28 7.34 -5.91 8.17
CA MET A 28 6.78 -6.80 7.14
C MET A 28 7.87 -7.31 6.19
N ASN A 29 8.77 -6.44 5.72
CA ASN A 29 9.88 -6.83 4.87
C ASN A 29 10.89 -7.72 5.60
N ILE A 30 11.22 -7.38 6.87
CA ILE A 30 12.11 -8.19 7.71
C ILE A 30 11.53 -9.61 7.86
N GLY A 31 10.26 -9.73 8.22
CA GLY A 31 9.61 -11.02 8.44
C GLY A 31 9.38 -11.83 7.17
N ALA A 32 9.06 -11.16 6.06
CA ALA A 32 8.77 -11.81 4.77
C ALA A 32 10.04 -12.27 4.03
N GLY A 33 11.24 -11.72 4.34
CA GLY A 33 12.48 -12.01 3.63
C GLY A 33 12.45 -11.64 2.15
N ARG A 34 11.57 -10.70 1.79
CA ARG A 34 11.40 -10.16 0.44
C ARG A 34 10.83 -8.76 0.48
N VAL A 35 10.94 -8.02 -0.63
CA VAL A 35 10.29 -6.71 -0.75
C VAL A 35 8.79 -6.91 -0.86
N VAL A 36 8.06 -6.46 0.15
CA VAL A 36 6.60 -6.47 0.17
C VAL A 36 6.10 -5.13 -0.35
N TRP A 37 5.66 -5.14 -1.58
CA TRP A 37 5.20 -3.93 -2.26
C TRP A 37 3.88 -3.44 -1.70
N GLN A 38 3.82 -2.17 -1.32
CA GLN A 38 2.54 -1.51 -1.08
C GLN A 38 1.73 -1.44 -2.37
N GLN A 39 0.41 -1.52 -2.26
CA GLN A 39 -0.48 -1.69 -3.41
C GLN A 39 -0.21 -0.67 -4.53
N LEU A 40 -0.15 0.62 -4.19
CA LEU A 40 0.12 1.67 -5.18
C LEU A 40 1.52 1.53 -5.82
N ALA A 41 2.53 1.27 -5.02
CA ALA A 41 3.90 1.10 -5.53
C ALA A 41 4.02 -0.13 -6.45
N LEU A 42 3.32 -1.23 -6.13
CA LEU A 42 3.24 -2.41 -6.99
C LEU A 42 2.57 -2.07 -8.33
N ILE A 43 1.44 -1.37 -8.27
CA ILE A 43 0.70 -0.98 -9.47
C ILE A 43 1.57 -0.08 -10.36
N ASN A 44 2.17 0.98 -9.78
CA ASN A 44 3.08 1.88 -10.51
C ASN A 44 4.21 1.10 -11.16
N LYS A 45 4.91 0.27 -10.39
CA LYS A 45 6.02 -0.57 -10.88
C LYS A 45 5.60 -1.42 -12.09
N GLN A 46 4.48 -2.13 -11.99
CA GLN A 46 4.04 -3.01 -13.09
C GLN A 46 3.60 -2.24 -14.34
N PHE A 47 3.01 -1.07 -14.18
CA PHE A 47 2.71 -0.20 -15.31
C PHE A 47 3.98 0.40 -15.94
N ASP A 48 4.97 0.82 -15.13
CA ASP A 48 6.22 1.42 -15.60
C ASP A 48 7.11 0.41 -16.32
N GLU A 49 7.16 -0.82 -15.80
CA GLU A 49 7.89 -1.93 -16.43
C GLU A 49 7.15 -2.55 -17.62
N GLY A 50 5.91 -2.14 -17.87
CA GLY A 50 5.06 -2.69 -18.95
C GLY A 50 4.56 -4.12 -18.67
N THR A 51 4.71 -4.63 -17.44
CA THR A 51 4.27 -5.99 -17.06
C THR A 51 2.80 -6.08 -16.68
N ALA A 52 2.12 -4.95 -16.43
CA ALA A 52 0.69 -4.91 -16.13
C ALA A 52 -0.18 -5.56 -17.23
N GLN A 53 0.24 -5.48 -18.49
CA GLN A 53 -0.46 -6.11 -19.61
C GLN A 53 -0.44 -7.65 -19.57
N ASP A 54 0.54 -8.23 -18.85
CA ASP A 54 0.73 -9.69 -18.77
C ASP A 54 -0.01 -10.31 -17.59
N LEU A 55 -0.63 -9.50 -16.74
CA LEU A 55 -1.47 -9.98 -15.65
C LEU A 55 -2.60 -10.85 -16.18
N PRO A 56 -2.83 -12.05 -15.62
CA PRO A 56 -3.88 -12.97 -16.11
C PRO A 56 -5.27 -12.31 -16.16
N ALA A 57 -5.63 -11.50 -15.15
CA ALA A 57 -6.91 -10.80 -15.11
C ALA A 57 -7.00 -9.68 -16.16
N MET A 58 -5.88 -8.98 -16.46
CA MET A 58 -5.82 -7.98 -17.53
C MET A 58 -5.98 -8.63 -18.90
N GLN A 59 -5.25 -9.72 -19.15
CA GLN A 59 -5.37 -10.49 -20.41
C GLN A 59 -6.80 -11.00 -20.60
N ALA A 60 -7.38 -11.61 -19.56
CA ALA A 60 -8.74 -12.12 -19.62
C ALA A 60 -9.79 -11.02 -19.89
N LEU A 61 -9.60 -9.81 -19.32
CA LEU A 61 -10.45 -8.64 -19.60
C LEU A 61 -10.38 -8.22 -21.08
N MET A 62 -9.16 -8.09 -21.61
CA MET A 62 -8.95 -7.69 -23.01
C MET A 62 -9.45 -8.76 -23.99
N ASP A 63 -9.18 -10.05 -23.69
CA ASP A 63 -9.64 -11.18 -24.50
C ASP A 63 -11.17 -11.28 -24.51
N TYR A 64 -11.83 -11.03 -23.37
CA TYR A 64 -13.29 -10.96 -23.32
C TYR A 64 -13.83 -9.90 -24.28
N CYS A 65 -13.29 -8.68 -24.24
CA CYS A 65 -13.72 -7.60 -25.13
C CYS A 65 -13.57 -7.98 -26.61
N LEU A 66 -12.46 -8.62 -26.97
CA LEU A 66 -12.19 -9.03 -28.35
C LEU A 66 -13.10 -10.19 -28.80
N GLN A 67 -13.22 -11.23 -28.01
CA GLN A 67 -13.98 -12.45 -28.35
C GLN A 67 -15.49 -12.20 -28.39
N GLN A 68 -16.00 -11.44 -27.42
CA GLN A 68 -17.42 -11.12 -27.32
C GLN A 68 -17.79 -9.85 -28.12
N GLN A 69 -16.81 -9.18 -28.73
CA GLN A 69 -17.01 -7.90 -29.45
C GLN A 69 -17.70 -6.84 -28.59
N GLN A 70 -17.35 -6.80 -27.29
CA GLN A 70 -17.93 -5.87 -26.32
C GLN A 70 -17.00 -4.68 -26.10
N PRO A 71 -17.54 -3.48 -25.85
CA PRO A 71 -16.76 -2.32 -25.46
C PRO A 71 -16.15 -2.51 -24.07
N LEU A 72 -15.01 -1.85 -23.86
CA LEU A 72 -14.43 -1.66 -22.53
C LEU A 72 -14.83 -0.30 -21.99
N HIS A 73 -15.44 -0.27 -20.80
CA HIS A 73 -15.73 0.93 -20.05
C HIS A 73 -14.74 1.07 -18.88
N LEU A 74 -14.00 2.17 -18.85
CA LEU A 74 -13.10 2.56 -17.76
C LEU A 74 -13.84 3.58 -16.89
N ILE A 75 -14.02 3.28 -15.60
CA ILE A 75 -14.68 4.18 -14.67
C ILE A 75 -13.76 4.52 -13.50
N GLY A 76 -13.67 5.77 -13.09
CA GLY A 76 -12.85 6.16 -11.95
C GLY A 76 -12.44 7.62 -11.91
N LEU A 77 -11.70 7.97 -10.86
CA LEU A 77 -11.24 9.32 -10.59
C LEU A 77 -10.06 9.69 -11.51
N VAL A 78 -10.18 10.83 -12.19
CA VAL A 78 -9.15 11.32 -13.10
C VAL A 78 -8.48 12.55 -12.49
N SER A 79 -7.35 12.35 -11.84
CA SER A 79 -6.50 13.38 -11.26
C SER A 79 -5.09 12.84 -10.99
N ASP A 80 -4.17 13.72 -10.61
CA ASP A 80 -2.82 13.39 -10.16
C ASP A 80 -2.68 13.38 -8.62
N GLY A 81 -3.79 13.53 -7.89
CA GLY A 81 -3.79 13.57 -6.43
C GLY A 81 -3.27 12.29 -5.76
N GLY A 82 -3.23 11.14 -6.48
CA GLY A 82 -2.57 9.91 -6.04
C GLY A 82 -3.19 9.21 -4.82
N VAL A 83 -4.40 9.62 -4.40
CA VAL A 83 -5.06 9.08 -3.19
C VAL A 83 -5.98 7.90 -3.52
N HIS A 84 -6.76 7.99 -4.59
CA HIS A 84 -7.73 6.97 -4.99
C HIS A 84 -7.39 6.30 -6.32
N SER A 85 -6.78 7.04 -7.21
CA SER A 85 -6.44 6.66 -8.58
C SER A 85 -5.22 7.43 -9.06
N SER A 86 -4.81 7.18 -10.31
CA SER A 86 -3.77 7.93 -10.99
C SER A 86 -4.18 8.18 -12.44
N LEU A 87 -4.01 9.42 -12.93
CA LEU A 87 -4.19 9.76 -14.34
C LEU A 87 -3.29 8.90 -15.24
N ASP A 88 -2.05 8.65 -14.82
CA ASP A 88 -1.11 7.82 -15.56
C ASP A 88 -1.62 6.37 -15.72
N HIS A 89 -2.28 5.82 -14.71
CA HIS A 89 -2.85 4.48 -14.80
C HIS A 89 -3.94 4.38 -15.87
N VAL A 90 -4.88 5.34 -15.95
CA VAL A 90 -5.93 5.29 -16.98
C VAL A 90 -5.36 5.50 -18.38
N ILE A 91 -4.33 6.34 -18.53
CA ILE A 91 -3.62 6.51 -19.80
C ILE A 91 -2.97 5.18 -20.24
N LYS A 92 -2.25 4.52 -19.33
CA LYS A 92 -1.61 3.22 -19.62
C LYS A 92 -2.62 2.10 -19.89
N LEU A 93 -3.76 2.09 -19.20
CA LEU A 93 -4.87 1.18 -19.51
C LEU A 93 -5.40 1.38 -20.92
N CYS A 94 -5.57 2.63 -21.37
CA CYS A 94 -5.96 2.93 -22.75
C CYS A 94 -4.90 2.47 -23.77
N GLN A 95 -3.62 2.62 -23.47
CA GLN A 95 -2.51 2.15 -24.31
C GLN A 95 -2.50 0.61 -24.42
N ILE A 96 -2.69 -0.10 -23.30
CA ILE A 96 -2.81 -1.56 -23.27
C ILE A 96 -3.99 -2.01 -24.14
N ALA A 97 -5.16 -1.39 -24.00
CA ALA A 97 -6.34 -1.70 -24.80
C ALA A 97 -6.10 -1.43 -26.30
N HIS A 98 -5.45 -0.32 -26.63
CA HIS A 98 -5.06 0.00 -28.01
C HIS A 98 -4.11 -1.05 -28.61
N ASN A 99 -3.05 -1.39 -27.88
CA ASN A 99 -2.02 -2.36 -28.32
C ASN A 99 -2.61 -3.77 -28.49
N LYS A 100 -3.61 -4.14 -27.69
CA LYS A 100 -4.36 -5.39 -27.81
C LYS A 100 -5.35 -5.38 -28.98
N GLY A 101 -5.60 -4.22 -29.61
CA GLY A 101 -6.45 -4.07 -30.79
C GLY A 101 -7.94 -3.84 -30.51
N LEU A 102 -8.31 -3.45 -29.28
CA LEU A 102 -9.69 -3.05 -28.95
C LEU A 102 -10.10 -1.87 -29.83
N LYS A 103 -11.36 -1.85 -30.27
CA LYS A 103 -11.92 -0.80 -31.15
C LYS A 103 -12.81 0.18 -30.42
N GLN A 104 -13.32 -0.19 -29.24
CA GLN A 104 -14.26 0.59 -28.45
C GLN A 104 -13.83 0.60 -26.99
N VAL A 105 -13.30 1.74 -26.56
CA VAL A 105 -12.90 2.00 -25.16
C VAL A 105 -13.56 3.32 -24.76
N TYR A 106 -14.30 3.31 -23.66
CA TYR A 106 -15.03 4.48 -23.17
C TYR A 106 -14.63 4.81 -21.75
N ILE A 107 -14.36 6.08 -21.46
CA ILE A 107 -13.94 6.53 -20.15
C ILE A 107 -15.08 7.34 -19.51
N HIS A 108 -15.52 6.92 -18.35
CA HIS A 108 -16.46 7.66 -17.50
C HIS A 108 -15.65 8.34 -16.40
N VAL A 109 -15.43 9.61 -16.54
CA VAL A 109 -14.56 10.42 -15.70
C VAL A 109 -15.29 10.83 -14.42
N PHE A 110 -14.67 10.52 -13.26
CA PHE A 110 -15.01 11.17 -12.01
C PHE A 110 -13.98 12.27 -11.76
N THR A 111 -14.44 13.50 -11.47
CA THR A 111 -13.55 14.63 -11.20
C THR A 111 -13.26 14.79 -9.72
N ASP A 112 -12.08 15.32 -9.36
CA ASP A 112 -11.56 15.32 -7.98
C ASP A 112 -11.96 16.60 -7.22
N GLY A 113 -11.11 17.60 -7.19
CA GLY A 113 -11.32 18.86 -6.49
C GLY A 113 -11.32 18.76 -4.95
N ARG A 114 -10.89 17.62 -4.40
CA ARG A 114 -10.76 17.38 -2.96
C ARG A 114 -9.33 17.01 -2.56
N ASP A 115 -8.69 16.12 -3.33
CA ASP A 115 -7.30 15.73 -3.16
C ASP A 115 -6.39 16.55 -4.09
N THR A 116 -6.99 17.41 -4.93
CA THR A 116 -6.35 18.36 -5.86
C THR A 116 -7.05 19.72 -5.80
N ASP A 117 -6.52 20.72 -6.49
CA ASP A 117 -7.15 22.04 -6.60
C ASP A 117 -8.59 21.91 -7.12
N PRO A 118 -9.57 22.63 -6.53
CA PRO A 118 -10.98 22.51 -6.87
C PRO A 118 -11.35 22.83 -8.33
N ARG A 119 -10.43 23.38 -9.15
CA ARG A 119 -10.65 23.74 -10.55
C ARG A 119 -9.53 23.27 -11.47
N SER A 120 -8.87 22.16 -11.14
CA SER A 120 -7.80 21.54 -11.93
C SER A 120 -8.32 20.50 -12.95
N GLY A 121 -9.59 20.11 -12.88
CA GLY A 121 -10.16 19.02 -13.69
C GLY A 121 -10.01 19.22 -15.19
N VAL A 122 -10.12 20.46 -15.68
CA VAL A 122 -9.90 20.77 -17.12
C VAL A 122 -8.50 20.35 -17.57
N GLN A 123 -7.48 20.62 -16.75
CA GLN A 123 -6.08 20.29 -17.11
C GLN A 123 -5.88 18.77 -17.19
N TYR A 124 -6.49 17.99 -16.30
CA TYR A 124 -6.41 16.53 -16.33
C TYR A 124 -7.15 15.94 -17.54
N ILE A 125 -8.29 16.56 -17.93
CA ILE A 125 -9.01 16.13 -19.13
C ILE A 125 -8.19 16.42 -20.38
N GLU A 126 -7.57 17.60 -20.49
CA GLU A 126 -6.70 17.94 -21.62
C GLU A 126 -5.52 16.98 -21.76
N GLN A 127 -4.87 16.63 -20.64
CA GLN A 127 -3.78 15.64 -20.61
C GLN A 127 -4.28 14.27 -21.07
N LEU A 128 -5.45 13.83 -20.56
CA LEU A 128 -6.04 12.55 -20.93
C LEU A 128 -6.41 12.53 -22.42
N GLU A 129 -7.13 13.53 -22.93
CA GLU A 129 -7.53 13.64 -24.33
C GLU A 129 -6.30 13.65 -25.26
N GLN A 130 -5.24 14.37 -24.89
CA GLN A 130 -3.98 14.36 -25.64
C GLN A 130 -3.33 12.97 -25.69
N ALA A 131 -3.33 12.27 -24.57
CA ALA A 131 -2.71 10.94 -24.47
C ALA A 131 -3.47 9.88 -25.28
N ILE A 132 -4.81 9.98 -25.37
CA ILE A 132 -5.65 8.99 -26.05
C ILE A 132 -6.01 9.33 -27.51
N GLN A 133 -5.63 10.52 -28.02
CA GLN A 133 -6.05 11.04 -29.34
C GLN A 133 -5.83 10.10 -30.52
N ASN A 134 -4.79 9.25 -30.46
CA ASN A 134 -4.42 8.31 -31.52
C ASN A 134 -4.94 6.88 -31.28
N GLY A 135 -5.77 6.69 -30.24
CA GLY A 135 -6.29 5.38 -29.83
C GLY A 135 -7.80 5.24 -30.01
N PRO A 136 -8.36 4.11 -29.63
CA PRO A 136 -9.79 3.84 -29.68
C PRO A 136 -10.56 4.42 -28.49
N ALA A 137 -9.88 4.98 -27.49
CA ALA A 137 -10.48 5.48 -26.26
C ALA A 137 -11.16 6.84 -26.47
N LYS A 138 -12.34 7.03 -25.87
CA LYS A 138 -13.10 8.28 -25.85
C LYS A 138 -13.69 8.54 -24.47
N ILE A 139 -13.74 9.78 -24.03
CA ILE A 139 -14.44 10.16 -22.81
C ILE A 139 -15.95 10.19 -23.10
N ALA A 140 -16.72 9.38 -22.39
CA ALA A 140 -18.17 9.20 -22.59
C ALA A 140 -19.01 10.04 -21.61
N SER A 141 -18.50 10.30 -20.42
CA SER A 141 -19.22 11.10 -19.43
C SER A 141 -18.29 11.71 -18.38
N VAL A 142 -18.77 12.77 -17.71
CA VAL A 142 -18.07 13.46 -16.62
C VAL A 142 -19.04 13.69 -15.47
N ILE A 143 -18.59 13.43 -14.23
CA ILE A 143 -19.35 13.69 -13.00
C ILE A 143 -18.41 13.88 -11.82
N GLY A 144 -18.76 14.73 -10.87
CA GLY A 144 -17.99 14.95 -9.65
C GLY A 144 -17.96 13.76 -8.71
N ARG A 145 -16.83 13.55 -8.03
CA ARG A 145 -16.64 12.46 -7.06
C ARG A 145 -17.64 12.48 -5.90
N TYR A 146 -18.21 13.62 -5.57
CA TYR A 146 -19.25 13.74 -4.55
C TYR A 146 -20.45 12.81 -4.80
N TYR A 147 -20.75 12.56 -6.08
CA TYR A 147 -21.82 11.68 -6.51
C TYR A 147 -21.32 10.25 -6.79
N ALA A 148 -20.29 10.13 -7.61
CA ALA A 148 -19.83 8.83 -8.10
C ALA A 148 -19.01 8.02 -7.07
N MET A 149 -18.46 8.68 -6.04
CA MET A 149 -17.57 8.09 -5.06
C MET A 149 -18.07 8.28 -3.63
N ASP A 150 -19.38 8.18 -3.42
CA ASP A 150 -19.95 8.16 -2.08
C ASP A 150 -19.52 6.90 -1.32
N ARG A 151 -19.38 7.01 0.02
CA ARG A 151 -19.08 5.89 0.91
C ARG A 151 -19.99 5.82 2.14
N ASP A 152 -20.96 6.72 2.21
CA ASP A 152 -21.85 6.90 3.36
C ASP A 152 -23.27 6.34 3.11
N LYS A 153 -23.40 5.47 2.06
CA LYS A 153 -24.67 4.86 1.63
C LYS A 153 -25.74 5.88 1.23
N ARG A 154 -25.30 6.99 0.67
CA ARG A 154 -26.19 7.99 0.08
C ARG A 154 -26.52 7.60 -1.35
N TRP A 155 -27.41 6.63 -1.48
CA TRP A 155 -27.72 6.01 -2.77
C TRP A 155 -28.34 6.98 -3.78
N GLU A 156 -28.98 8.05 -3.32
CA GLU A 156 -29.47 9.15 -4.16
C GLU A 156 -28.32 9.86 -4.91
N ARG A 157 -27.11 9.89 -4.36
CA ARG A 157 -25.92 10.43 -5.05
C ARG A 157 -25.39 9.41 -6.06
N VAL A 158 -25.20 8.18 -5.63
CA VAL A 158 -24.71 7.08 -6.48
C VAL A 158 -25.62 6.89 -7.69
N LYS A 159 -26.93 7.06 -7.51
CA LYS A 159 -27.93 7.02 -8.58
C LYS A 159 -27.59 7.98 -9.72
N LEU A 160 -27.16 9.20 -9.44
CA LEU A 160 -26.82 10.16 -10.50
C LEU A 160 -25.67 9.65 -11.39
N ALA A 161 -24.65 9.03 -10.81
CA ALA A 161 -23.55 8.42 -11.56
C ALA A 161 -24.03 7.16 -12.32
N TYR A 162 -24.84 6.33 -11.69
CA TYR A 162 -25.45 5.15 -12.31
C TYR A 162 -26.30 5.54 -13.53
N GLU A 163 -27.24 6.46 -13.38
CA GLU A 163 -28.13 6.94 -14.46
C GLU A 163 -27.34 7.57 -15.61
N LEU A 164 -26.28 8.31 -15.29
CA LEU A 164 -25.37 8.88 -16.30
C LEU A 164 -24.70 7.78 -17.14
N MET A 165 -24.13 6.79 -16.48
CA MET A 165 -23.33 5.75 -17.16
C MET A 165 -24.20 4.70 -17.85
N VAL A 166 -25.33 4.30 -17.26
CA VAL A 166 -26.20 3.23 -17.77
C VAL A 166 -27.27 3.77 -18.71
N ASN A 167 -27.93 4.87 -18.35
CA ASN A 167 -29.06 5.39 -19.10
C ASN A 167 -28.70 6.63 -19.94
N GLY A 168 -27.51 7.22 -19.77
CA GLY A 168 -27.09 8.42 -20.47
C GLY A 168 -27.82 9.68 -19.99
N VAL A 169 -28.28 9.67 -18.73
CA VAL A 169 -29.02 10.80 -18.15
C VAL A 169 -28.05 11.85 -17.61
N GLY A 170 -27.99 12.99 -18.26
CA GLY A 170 -27.12 14.11 -17.90
C GLY A 170 -27.28 15.27 -18.84
N THR A 171 -26.63 16.39 -18.54
CA THR A 171 -26.58 17.52 -19.47
C THR A 171 -25.69 17.15 -20.67
N PRO A 172 -26.21 17.26 -21.91
CA PRO A 172 -25.42 16.90 -23.10
C PRO A 172 -24.35 17.95 -23.44
N TYR A 173 -23.15 17.45 -23.74
CA TYR A 173 -22.02 18.26 -24.21
C TYR A 173 -21.29 17.53 -25.34
N THR A 174 -20.64 18.31 -26.21
CA THR A 174 -19.86 17.77 -27.34
C THR A 174 -18.45 17.32 -26.93
N SER A 175 -17.96 17.74 -25.75
CA SER A 175 -16.67 17.33 -25.20
C SER A 175 -16.65 17.42 -23.67
N ALA A 176 -15.74 16.70 -23.04
CA ALA A 176 -15.52 16.76 -21.60
C ALA A 176 -15.03 18.14 -21.15
N HIS A 177 -14.13 18.75 -21.94
CA HIS A 177 -13.66 20.11 -21.72
C HIS A 177 -14.81 21.13 -21.69
N ALA A 178 -15.74 21.07 -22.65
CA ALA A 178 -16.91 21.96 -22.69
C ALA A 178 -17.81 21.77 -21.45
N ALA A 179 -18.01 20.53 -21.03
CA ALA A 179 -18.80 20.20 -19.85
C ALA A 179 -18.25 20.82 -18.56
N ILE A 180 -16.97 20.68 -18.32
CA ILE A 180 -16.32 21.21 -17.11
C ILE A 180 -16.27 22.74 -17.17
N SER A 181 -15.87 23.32 -18.31
CA SER A 181 -15.77 24.78 -18.49
C SER A 181 -17.10 25.49 -18.28
N ASP A 182 -18.20 24.95 -18.78
CA ASP A 182 -19.55 25.50 -18.57
C ASP A 182 -19.94 25.46 -17.08
N GLN A 183 -19.65 24.36 -16.39
CA GLN A 183 -19.96 24.26 -14.97
C GLN A 183 -19.08 25.16 -14.10
N TYR A 184 -17.82 25.38 -14.47
CA TYR A 184 -16.96 26.38 -13.80
C TYR A 184 -17.51 27.79 -13.92
N GLN A 185 -18.07 28.17 -15.08
CA GLN A 185 -18.75 29.44 -15.25
C GLN A 185 -19.98 29.58 -14.31
N LYS A 186 -20.62 28.46 -13.98
CA LYS A 186 -21.73 28.37 -13.02
C LYS A 186 -21.26 28.23 -11.56
N GLN A 187 -19.96 28.44 -11.30
CA GLN A 187 -19.33 28.37 -9.98
C GLN A 187 -19.36 26.94 -9.34
N THR A 188 -19.60 25.89 -10.13
CA THR A 188 -19.48 24.51 -9.68
C THR A 188 -18.02 24.08 -9.80
N THR A 189 -17.45 23.48 -8.73
CA THR A 189 -16.09 22.97 -8.69
C THR A 189 -16.05 21.47 -9.01
N ASP A 190 -14.87 20.93 -9.24
CA ASP A 190 -14.65 19.55 -9.66
C ASP A 190 -15.37 18.52 -8.80
N GLU A 191 -15.29 18.65 -7.48
CA GLU A 191 -15.93 17.69 -6.55
C GLU A 191 -17.43 17.55 -6.80
N PHE A 192 -18.10 18.64 -7.23
CA PHE A 192 -19.53 18.75 -7.32
C PHE A 192 -20.06 18.86 -8.76
N LEU A 193 -19.26 18.56 -9.78
CA LEU A 193 -19.73 18.61 -11.17
C LEU A 193 -20.94 17.68 -11.36
N LEU A 194 -22.01 18.26 -11.90
CA LEU A 194 -23.26 17.53 -12.18
C LEU A 194 -23.08 16.59 -13.37
N PRO A 195 -23.95 15.55 -13.48
CA PRO A 195 -23.88 14.59 -14.57
C PRO A 195 -23.84 15.23 -15.95
N SER A 196 -22.77 14.96 -16.70
CA SER A 196 -22.53 15.48 -18.05
C SER A 196 -22.29 14.30 -18.99
N VAL A 197 -23.17 14.14 -19.98
CA VAL A 197 -23.05 13.10 -21.00
C VAL A 197 -22.40 13.67 -22.27
N ILE A 198 -21.42 12.96 -22.82
CA ILE A 198 -20.83 13.37 -24.09
C ILE A 198 -21.63 12.74 -25.22
N VAL A 199 -22.04 13.59 -26.16
CA VAL A 199 -22.94 13.23 -27.25
C VAL A 199 -22.26 13.39 -28.62
N ASP A 200 -22.73 12.60 -29.58
CA ASP A 200 -22.37 12.69 -30.98
C ASP A 200 -23.10 13.84 -31.72
N GLU A 201 -22.86 13.96 -33.03
CA GLU A 201 -23.51 14.95 -33.88
C GLU A 201 -25.04 14.82 -33.92
N GLN A 202 -25.58 13.62 -33.63
CA GLN A 202 -27.00 13.32 -33.56
C GLN A 202 -27.60 13.51 -32.17
N GLN A 203 -26.84 14.11 -31.25
CA GLN A 203 -27.21 14.35 -29.84
C GLN A 203 -27.51 13.04 -29.08
N GLN A 204 -26.88 11.91 -29.48
CA GLN A 204 -26.97 10.65 -28.76
C GLN A 204 -25.73 10.42 -27.90
N PRO A 205 -25.85 9.84 -26.69
CA PRO A 205 -24.70 9.47 -25.89
C PRO A 205 -23.74 8.60 -26.71
N ILE A 206 -22.44 8.95 -26.72
CA ILE A 206 -21.45 8.19 -27.49
C ILE A 206 -21.25 6.77 -26.94
N ALA A 207 -21.54 6.56 -25.67
CA ALA A 207 -21.58 5.24 -25.06
C ALA A 207 -22.44 5.21 -23.78
N LYS A 208 -22.97 4.03 -23.50
CA LYS A 208 -23.66 3.68 -22.25
C LYS A 208 -23.23 2.28 -21.82
N ILE A 209 -23.14 2.04 -20.52
CA ILE A 209 -22.88 0.71 -19.99
C ILE A 209 -24.14 -0.15 -20.15
N ALA A 210 -24.04 -1.28 -20.82
CA ALA A 210 -25.15 -2.19 -21.10
C ALA A 210 -24.79 -3.64 -20.69
N GLN A 211 -25.80 -4.50 -20.68
CA GLN A 211 -25.62 -5.94 -20.43
C GLN A 211 -24.53 -6.54 -21.32
N GLY A 212 -23.68 -7.35 -20.75
CA GLY A 212 -22.55 -8.00 -21.45
C GLY A 212 -21.33 -7.12 -21.68
N ASN A 213 -21.36 -5.84 -21.37
CA ASN A 213 -20.17 -4.99 -21.52
C ASN A 213 -19.09 -5.33 -20.50
N ALA A 214 -17.85 -4.98 -20.82
CA ALA A 214 -16.73 -5.03 -19.90
C ALA A 214 -16.59 -3.69 -19.18
N VAL A 215 -16.43 -3.72 -17.86
CA VAL A 215 -16.23 -2.53 -17.02
C VAL A 215 -15.00 -2.73 -16.15
N LEU A 216 -14.08 -1.77 -16.14
CA LEU A 216 -12.96 -1.71 -15.19
C LEU A 216 -13.06 -0.44 -14.35
N CYS A 217 -13.25 -0.61 -13.05
CA CYS A 217 -13.08 0.49 -12.10
C CYS A 217 -11.59 0.62 -11.75
N PHE A 218 -10.95 1.70 -12.22
CA PHE A 218 -9.49 1.86 -12.11
C PHE A 218 -9.02 2.57 -10.84
N ASN A 219 -9.89 2.84 -9.89
CA ASN A 219 -9.47 3.29 -8.56
C ASN A 219 -8.72 2.15 -7.84
N PHE A 220 -7.52 2.42 -7.33
CA PHE A 220 -6.77 1.42 -6.54
C PHE A 220 -7.17 1.43 -5.07
N ARG A 221 -7.65 2.56 -4.53
CA ARG A 221 -8.17 2.63 -3.16
C ARG A 221 -9.64 2.19 -3.13
N THR A 222 -9.94 1.29 -2.21
CA THR A 222 -11.17 0.50 -2.22
C THR A 222 -12.41 1.23 -1.74
N ASP A 223 -12.29 2.08 -0.70
CA ASP A 223 -13.41 2.59 0.11
C ASP A 223 -14.49 3.33 -0.70
N ARG A 224 -14.08 4.11 -1.70
CA ARG A 224 -14.99 4.93 -2.51
C ARG A 224 -15.39 4.31 -3.85
N GLY A 225 -14.77 3.19 -4.24
CA GLY A 225 -15.19 2.41 -5.42
C GLY A 225 -16.29 1.39 -5.12
N ARG A 226 -16.53 1.08 -3.84
CA ARG A 226 -17.45 0.02 -3.41
C ARG A 226 -18.88 0.25 -3.87
N GLN A 227 -19.46 1.40 -3.56
CA GLN A 227 -20.89 1.62 -3.78
C GLN A 227 -21.26 1.66 -5.26
N ILE A 228 -20.47 2.29 -6.10
CA ILE A 228 -20.73 2.27 -7.55
C ILE A 228 -20.56 0.87 -8.14
N THR A 229 -19.57 0.08 -7.67
CA THR A 229 -19.41 -1.32 -8.03
C THR A 229 -20.64 -2.13 -7.61
N GLN A 230 -21.13 -1.94 -6.38
CA GLN A 230 -22.29 -2.62 -5.84
C GLN A 230 -23.53 -2.33 -6.67
N ALA A 231 -23.80 -1.06 -7.00
CA ALA A 231 -24.94 -0.66 -7.79
C ALA A 231 -24.90 -1.17 -9.25
N LEU A 232 -23.70 -1.21 -9.85
CA LEU A 232 -23.56 -1.65 -11.24
C LEU A 232 -23.59 -3.18 -11.40
N SER A 233 -23.14 -3.95 -10.38
CA SER A 233 -22.88 -5.37 -10.60
C SER A 233 -23.32 -6.34 -9.49
N GLN A 234 -23.76 -5.87 -8.32
CA GLN A 234 -24.00 -6.77 -7.19
C GLN A 234 -25.45 -6.87 -6.74
N GLU A 235 -26.10 -5.77 -6.49
CA GLU A 235 -27.45 -5.79 -5.94
C GLU A 235 -28.38 -4.69 -6.48
N ALA A 236 -29.68 -4.95 -6.40
CA ALA A 236 -30.71 -4.02 -6.81
C ALA A 236 -31.05 -3.02 -5.71
N PHE A 237 -31.06 -1.73 -6.05
CA PHE A 237 -31.54 -0.65 -5.20
C PHE A 237 -32.90 -0.17 -5.71
N VAL A 238 -33.95 -0.95 -5.43
CA VAL A 238 -35.29 -0.78 -5.99
C VAL A 238 -35.85 0.61 -5.72
N GLU A 239 -35.67 1.12 -4.51
CA GLU A 239 -36.17 2.47 -4.13
C GLU A 239 -35.46 3.57 -4.96
N GLN A 240 -34.28 3.33 -5.46
CA GLN A 240 -33.51 4.25 -6.28
C GLN A 240 -33.68 3.96 -7.80
N GLY A 241 -34.32 2.86 -8.15
CA GLY A 241 -34.48 2.43 -9.53
C GLY A 241 -33.20 1.89 -10.18
N MET A 242 -32.18 1.52 -9.38
CA MET A 242 -30.95 0.93 -9.90
C MET A 242 -31.05 -0.59 -9.87
N GLN A 243 -30.64 -1.22 -10.98
CA GLN A 243 -30.57 -2.69 -11.15
C GLN A 243 -29.16 -3.09 -11.56
N PRO A 244 -28.59 -4.16 -10.97
CA PRO A 244 -27.29 -4.65 -11.39
C PRO A 244 -27.36 -5.20 -12.82
N LEU A 245 -26.27 -5.01 -13.55
CA LEU A 245 -26.11 -5.50 -14.90
C LEU A 245 -25.22 -6.76 -14.90
N GLU A 246 -25.47 -7.67 -15.83
CA GLU A 246 -24.57 -8.78 -16.10
C GLU A 246 -23.36 -8.26 -16.88
N LEU A 247 -22.29 -7.92 -16.19
CA LEU A 247 -21.07 -7.31 -16.72
C LEU A 247 -19.87 -8.23 -16.56
N TYR A 248 -18.91 -8.11 -17.47
CA TYR A 248 -17.55 -8.52 -17.14
C TYR A 248 -16.93 -7.41 -16.28
N TYR A 249 -17.10 -7.49 -14.97
CA TYR A 249 -16.69 -6.42 -14.07
C TYR A 249 -15.32 -6.69 -13.48
N ALA A 250 -14.44 -5.70 -13.56
CA ALA A 250 -13.09 -5.77 -13.00
C ALA A 250 -12.81 -4.54 -12.12
N THR A 251 -11.92 -4.70 -11.14
CA THR A 251 -11.41 -3.64 -10.28
C THR A 251 -9.89 -3.70 -10.23
N MET A 252 -9.25 -2.55 -9.98
CA MET A 252 -7.79 -2.53 -9.80
C MET A 252 -7.36 -3.39 -8.62
N THR A 253 -8.05 -3.27 -7.50
CA THR A 253 -7.75 -3.96 -6.23
C THR A 253 -9.01 -4.64 -5.71
N GLU A 254 -8.90 -5.49 -4.71
CA GLU A 254 -10.04 -6.16 -4.10
C GLU A 254 -10.84 -5.17 -3.22
N TYR A 255 -12.04 -4.77 -3.68
CA TYR A 255 -12.87 -3.80 -2.97
C TYR A 255 -13.66 -4.41 -1.83
N ASP A 256 -14.15 -5.64 -2.01
CA ASP A 256 -14.89 -6.40 -1.00
C ASP A 256 -14.82 -7.90 -1.38
N GLU A 257 -14.37 -8.74 -0.46
CA GLU A 257 -14.28 -10.20 -0.66
C GLU A 257 -15.64 -10.89 -0.90
N ARG A 258 -16.74 -10.22 -0.53
CA ARG A 258 -18.10 -10.72 -0.71
C ARG A 258 -18.63 -10.51 -2.12
N TYR A 259 -17.99 -9.67 -2.93
CA TYR A 259 -18.47 -9.40 -4.30
C TYR A 259 -18.34 -10.63 -5.19
N GLN A 260 -19.42 -10.90 -5.91
CA GLN A 260 -19.50 -12.03 -6.83
C GLN A 260 -19.10 -11.61 -8.25
N ASN A 261 -18.37 -12.50 -8.93
CA ASN A 261 -17.98 -12.32 -10.35
C ASN A 261 -17.14 -11.06 -10.66
N VAL A 262 -16.58 -10.39 -9.66
CA VAL A 262 -15.64 -9.28 -9.86
C VAL A 262 -14.24 -9.84 -10.06
N LYS A 263 -13.56 -9.41 -11.12
CA LYS A 263 -12.16 -9.77 -11.41
C LYS A 263 -11.25 -8.70 -10.82
N VAL A 264 -10.22 -9.11 -10.10
CA VAL A 264 -9.25 -8.19 -9.47
C VAL A 264 -7.95 -8.22 -10.25
N LEU A 265 -7.49 -7.06 -10.74
CA LEU A 265 -6.23 -6.98 -11.49
C LEU A 265 -5.02 -7.16 -10.59
N PHE A 266 -5.02 -6.51 -9.43
CA PHE A 266 -3.95 -6.56 -8.43
C PHE A 266 -4.52 -7.08 -7.11
N PRO A 267 -4.64 -8.41 -6.94
CA PRO A 267 -5.14 -9.00 -5.70
C PRO A 267 -4.20 -8.71 -4.53
N SER A 268 -4.73 -8.73 -3.32
CA SER A 268 -3.94 -8.61 -2.10
C SER A 268 -2.87 -9.70 -2.05
N GLN A 269 -1.65 -9.32 -1.68
CA GLN A 269 -0.55 -10.29 -1.56
C GLN A 269 -0.77 -11.15 -0.30
N ASN A 270 -0.90 -12.45 -0.47
CA ASN A 270 -0.85 -13.39 0.65
C ASN A 270 0.63 -13.67 0.97
N ILE A 271 1.11 -13.07 2.06
CA ILE A 271 2.51 -13.18 2.46
C ILE A 271 2.69 -14.49 3.25
N LYS A 272 3.04 -15.55 2.53
CA LYS A 272 3.38 -16.85 3.09
C LYS A 272 4.89 -17.02 3.24
N MET A 273 5.28 -18.07 3.95
CA MET A 273 6.69 -18.43 4.18
C MET A 273 7.49 -17.30 4.83
N THR A 274 6.86 -16.58 5.77
CA THR A 274 7.58 -15.62 6.63
C THR A 274 8.58 -16.32 7.52
N LEU A 275 9.55 -15.59 8.08
CA LEU A 275 10.53 -16.17 9.00
C LEU A 275 9.83 -16.93 10.15
N GLY A 276 8.75 -16.36 10.72
CA GLY A 276 7.97 -17.01 11.77
C GLY A 276 7.34 -18.34 11.34
N GLU A 277 6.79 -18.38 10.13
CA GLU A 277 6.21 -19.61 9.56
C GLU A 277 7.28 -20.67 9.29
N VAL A 278 8.42 -20.27 8.70
CA VAL A 278 9.55 -21.17 8.44
C VAL A 278 10.10 -21.78 9.74
N LEU A 279 10.26 -20.96 10.78
CA LEU A 279 10.69 -21.42 12.10
C LEU A 279 9.71 -22.47 12.67
N SER A 280 8.41 -22.21 12.58
CA SER A 280 7.36 -23.13 13.02
C SER A 280 7.40 -24.45 12.24
N LEU A 281 7.50 -24.41 10.91
CA LEU A 281 7.62 -25.61 10.05
C LEU A 281 8.85 -26.47 10.39
N HIS A 282 9.91 -25.86 10.92
CA HIS A 282 11.11 -26.54 11.39
C HIS A 282 11.11 -26.80 12.90
N HIS A 283 9.94 -26.73 13.56
CA HIS A 283 9.75 -27.00 15.00
C HIS A 283 10.67 -26.17 15.90
N LYS A 284 10.99 -24.94 15.47
CA LYS A 284 11.79 -23.97 16.22
C LYS A 284 10.90 -23.17 17.16
N LYS A 285 11.32 -23.01 18.40
CA LYS A 285 10.66 -22.14 19.36
C LYS A 285 11.10 -20.71 19.18
N GLN A 286 10.13 -19.80 19.14
CA GLN A 286 10.37 -18.39 18.89
C GLN A 286 9.65 -17.51 19.89
N LEU A 287 10.29 -16.40 20.26
CA LEU A 287 9.73 -15.35 21.11
C LEU A 287 9.63 -14.03 20.35
N ARG A 288 8.48 -13.36 20.42
CA ARG A 288 8.25 -12.00 19.92
C ARG A 288 8.07 -11.08 21.11
N SER A 289 8.79 -9.97 21.13
CA SER A 289 8.74 -9.07 22.29
C SER A 289 8.90 -7.60 21.89
N ALA A 290 8.03 -6.78 22.45
CA ALA A 290 8.09 -5.32 22.35
C ALA A 290 7.24 -4.69 23.46
N GLU A 291 7.36 -3.39 23.63
CA GLU A 291 6.34 -2.63 24.37
C GLU A 291 5.12 -2.30 23.48
N THR A 292 4.03 -1.84 24.08
CA THR A 292 2.70 -1.70 23.44
C THR A 292 2.78 -1.00 22.07
N GLU A 293 3.55 0.08 21.93
CA GLU A 293 3.67 0.88 20.69
C GLU A 293 4.23 0.08 19.49
N LYS A 294 5.08 -0.90 19.75
CA LYS A 294 5.76 -1.69 18.73
C LYS A 294 5.36 -3.19 18.75
N TYR A 295 4.41 -3.58 19.60
CA TYR A 295 3.95 -4.96 19.67
C TYR A 295 3.31 -5.47 18.37
N PRO A 296 2.42 -4.72 17.70
CA PRO A 296 1.90 -5.14 16.39
C PRO A 296 2.98 -5.33 15.33
N HIS A 297 4.07 -4.57 15.42
CA HIS A 297 5.16 -4.62 14.44
C HIS A 297 5.93 -5.95 14.50
N VAL A 298 6.30 -6.40 15.71
CA VAL A 298 7.00 -7.69 15.90
C VAL A 298 6.06 -8.90 15.82
N THR A 299 4.74 -8.71 15.80
CA THR A 299 3.73 -9.79 15.70
C THR A 299 3.03 -9.77 14.35
N PHE A 300 1.96 -9.01 14.20
CA PHE A 300 1.11 -8.96 13.01
C PHE A 300 1.90 -8.64 11.72
N PHE A 301 2.64 -7.52 11.70
CA PHE A 301 3.36 -7.12 10.49
C PHE A 301 4.53 -8.06 10.17
N PHE A 302 5.31 -8.45 11.17
CA PHE A 302 6.40 -9.40 10.99
C PHE A 302 5.91 -10.79 10.52
N SER A 303 4.69 -11.15 10.87
CA SER A 303 4.04 -12.40 10.44
C SER A 303 3.28 -12.27 9.10
N GLY A 304 3.52 -11.19 8.34
CA GLY A 304 2.91 -11.01 7.02
C GLY A 304 1.42 -10.70 7.05
N GLY A 305 0.93 -10.07 8.13
CA GLY A 305 -0.49 -9.74 8.33
C GLY A 305 -1.29 -10.83 9.06
N GLN A 306 -0.63 -11.81 9.67
CA GLN A 306 -1.28 -12.87 10.44
C GLN A 306 -1.35 -12.53 11.92
N GLU A 307 -2.57 -12.53 12.51
CA GLU A 307 -2.79 -12.32 13.94
C GLU A 307 -2.47 -13.55 14.79
N ALA A 308 -2.81 -14.73 14.29
CA ALA A 308 -2.62 -15.97 15.02
C ALA A 308 -1.13 -16.30 15.22
N CYS A 309 -0.77 -16.76 16.41
CA CYS A 309 0.57 -17.27 16.68
C CYS A 309 0.87 -18.51 15.82
N PHE A 310 2.09 -18.61 15.35
CA PHE A 310 2.60 -19.85 14.79
C PHE A 310 2.82 -20.91 15.90
N GLU A 311 2.83 -22.17 15.55
CA GLU A 311 3.21 -23.24 16.49
C GLU A 311 4.64 -23.00 17.00
N GLY A 312 4.83 -23.01 18.31
CA GLY A 312 6.12 -22.71 18.94
C GLY A 312 6.43 -21.21 19.11
N GLU A 313 5.46 -20.32 18.82
CA GLU A 313 5.60 -18.88 19.03
C GLU A 313 4.98 -18.44 20.36
N ASP A 314 5.80 -17.86 21.21
CA ASP A 314 5.39 -17.13 22.40
C ASP A 314 5.50 -15.62 22.19
N ARG A 315 4.68 -14.85 22.89
CA ARG A 315 4.63 -13.39 22.80
C ARG A 315 4.71 -12.76 24.19
N VAL A 316 5.61 -11.78 24.34
CA VAL A 316 5.76 -11.01 25.57
C VAL A 316 5.62 -9.54 25.25
N MET A 317 4.62 -8.90 25.82
CA MET A 317 4.38 -7.47 25.73
C MET A 317 4.69 -6.79 27.07
N GLU A 318 5.35 -5.63 27.00
CA GLU A 318 5.47 -4.70 28.13
C GLU A 318 4.58 -3.48 27.87
N PRO A 319 3.72 -3.06 28.80
CA PRO A 319 2.93 -1.85 28.62
C PRO A 319 3.83 -0.61 28.46
N SER A 320 3.59 0.21 27.44
CA SER A 320 4.23 1.52 27.30
C SER A 320 3.79 2.47 28.42
N PRO A 321 4.63 3.44 28.82
CA PRO A 321 4.29 4.38 29.89
C PRO A 321 3.09 5.25 29.51
N LYS A 322 2.23 5.51 30.49
CA LYS A 322 1.01 6.33 30.33
C LYS A 322 1.34 7.82 30.50
N VAL A 323 2.13 8.38 29.59
CA VAL A 323 2.49 9.80 29.54
C VAL A 323 1.85 10.47 28.33
N ALA A 324 1.74 11.80 28.34
CA ALA A 324 1.14 12.55 27.25
C ALA A 324 2.02 12.48 25.98
N THR A 325 3.34 12.60 26.16
CA THR A 325 4.37 12.49 25.11
C THR A 325 5.59 11.79 25.70
N TYR A 326 6.33 11.04 24.89
CA TYR A 326 7.41 10.18 25.39
C TYR A 326 8.72 10.91 25.73
N ASP A 327 8.84 12.19 25.43
CA ASP A 327 9.91 13.04 25.96
C ASP A 327 9.84 13.21 27.49
N LEU A 328 8.66 13.02 28.08
CA LEU A 328 8.45 13.06 29.55
C LEU A 328 9.00 11.79 30.24
N GLN A 329 9.18 10.69 29.51
CA GLN A 329 9.75 9.44 30.01
C GLN A 329 10.52 8.76 28.87
N PRO A 330 11.73 9.24 28.48
CA PRO A 330 12.48 8.74 27.31
C PRO A 330 12.94 7.29 27.44
N GLU A 331 13.09 6.78 28.65
CA GLU A 331 13.40 5.38 28.93
C GLU A 331 12.27 4.44 28.50
N MET A 332 11.05 4.99 28.37
CA MET A 332 9.84 4.21 28.07
C MET A 332 9.79 2.93 28.92
N SER A 333 9.57 1.79 28.31
CA SER A 333 9.57 0.49 28.99
C SER A 333 10.74 -0.40 28.61
N ALA A 334 11.85 0.18 28.12
CA ALA A 334 13.01 -0.58 27.66
C ALA A 334 13.65 -1.41 28.79
N LEU A 335 13.78 -0.85 29.99
CA LEU A 335 14.40 -1.53 31.13
C LEU A 335 13.60 -2.77 31.59
N PRO A 336 12.29 -2.70 31.91
CA PRO A 336 11.52 -3.87 32.28
C PRO A 336 11.40 -4.89 31.14
N LEU A 337 11.32 -4.46 29.88
CA LEU A 337 11.34 -5.33 28.73
C LEU A 337 12.66 -6.11 28.62
N THR A 338 13.80 -5.45 28.84
CA THR A 338 15.13 -6.08 28.89
C THR A 338 15.20 -7.16 29.95
N GLN A 339 14.67 -6.92 31.15
CA GLN A 339 14.67 -7.93 32.23
C GLN A 339 13.86 -9.18 31.84
N LYS A 340 12.73 -9.01 31.15
CA LYS A 340 11.94 -10.15 30.64
C LYS A 340 12.72 -10.98 29.61
N ILE A 341 13.46 -10.33 28.73
CA ILE A 341 14.27 -11.03 27.73
C ILE A 341 15.49 -11.72 28.35
N LEU A 342 16.14 -11.08 29.33
CA LEU A 342 17.21 -11.71 30.08
C LEU A 342 16.72 -12.99 30.80
N ALA A 343 15.53 -12.94 31.42
CA ALA A 343 14.91 -14.12 32.03
C ALA A 343 14.56 -15.22 31.00
N ALA A 344 14.11 -14.83 29.79
CA ALA A 344 13.84 -15.76 28.72
C ALA A 344 15.13 -16.43 28.19
N LEU A 345 16.23 -15.68 28.09
CA LEU A 345 17.55 -16.22 27.75
C LEU A 345 18.05 -17.20 28.80
N ASP A 346 17.84 -16.93 30.10
CA ASP A 346 18.21 -17.86 31.19
C ASP A 346 17.49 -19.19 31.11
N GLN A 347 16.25 -19.20 30.63
CA GLN A 347 15.49 -20.44 30.43
C GLN A 347 16.02 -21.28 29.28
N ASN A 348 16.76 -20.67 28.34
CA ASN A 348 17.38 -21.33 27.17
C ASN A 348 16.42 -22.24 26.37
N GLN A 349 15.18 -21.75 26.17
CA GLN A 349 14.13 -22.54 25.53
C GLN A 349 13.79 -22.08 24.11
N TYR A 350 14.26 -20.89 23.72
CA TYR A 350 13.95 -20.32 22.41
C TYR A 350 15.12 -20.46 21.44
N ASP A 351 14.84 -20.87 20.22
CA ASP A 351 15.80 -20.88 19.11
C ASP A 351 15.94 -19.51 18.46
N PHE A 352 14.90 -18.68 18.53
CA PHE A 352 14.83 -17.33 17.94
C PHE A 352 14.11 -16.35 18.85
N ILE A 353 14.65 -15.16 19.00
CA ILE A 353 14.03 -14.05 19.74
C ILE A 353 14.02 -12.81 18.86
N CYS A 354 12.83 -12.25 18.62
CA CYS A 354 12.65 -10.94 17.98
C CYS A 354 12.23 -9.93 19.04
N LEU A 355 13.06 -8.91 19.23
CA LEU A 355 12.84 -7.83 20.19
C LEU A 355 12.87 -6.49 19.45
N ASN A 356 11.93 -5.59 19.75
CA ASN A 356 11.96 -4.21 19.31
C ASN A 356 11.96 -3.27 20.52
N PHE A 357 12.85 -2.29 20.52
CA PHE A 357 12.86 -1.13 21.42
C PHE A 357 12.23 0.07 20.70
N ALA A 358 11.15 0.62 21.27
CA ALA A 358 10.38 1.71 20.67
C ALA A 358 11.01 3.10 20.87
N ASN A 359 11.95 3.22 21.79
CA ASN A 359 12.40 4.48 22.37
C ASN A 359 12.85 5.54 21.37
N THR A 360 13.82 5.20 20.49
CA THR A 360 14.42 6.20 19.60
C THR A 360 13.44 6.69 18.54
N ASP A 361 12.51 5.86 18.09
CA ASP A 361 11.44 6.26 17.18
C ASP A 361 10.39 7.12 17.89
N MET A 362 9.79 6.60 18.96
CA MET A 362 8.68 7.27 19.65
C MET A 362 9.08 8.60 20.30
N VAL A 363 10.28 8.66 20.86
CA VAL A 363 10.83 9.90 21.41
C VAL A 363 11.30 10.83 20.30
N GLY A 364 11.82 10.30 19.19
CA GLY A 364 12.21 11.06 18.00
C GLY A 364 11.07 11.92 17.45
N HIS A 365 9.86 11.38 17.43
CA HIS A 365 8.65 12.10 17.00
C HIS A 365 8.30 13.32 17.87
N THR A 366 8.87 13.46 19.07
CA THR A 366 8.65 14.63 19.94
C THR A 366 9.52 15.82 19.54
N GLY A 367 10.65 15.58 18.87
CA GLY A 367 11.62 16.61 18.50
C GLY A 367 12.41 17.21 19.68
N VAL A 368 12.30 16.63 20.89
CA VAL A 368 13.00 17.10 22.09
C VAL A 368 14.38 16.46 22.14
N TRP A 369 15.41 17.22 21.79
CA TRP A 369 16.78 16.75 21.59
C TRP A 369 17.37 16.00 22.79
N GLU A 370 17.25 16.56 24.01
CA GLU A 370 17.77 15.95 25.24
C GLU A 370 17.08 14.61 25.55
N ALA A 371 15.78 14.51 25.24
CA ALA A 371 15.02 13.28 25.41
C ALA A 371 15.44 12.21 24.39
N ILE A 372 15.71 12.60 23.14
CA ILE A 372 16.21 11.70 22.09
C ILE A 372 17.56 11.09 22.50
N ILE A 373 18.49 11.92 23.00
CA ILE A 373 19.79 11.43 23.50
C ILE A 373 19.57 10.42 24.62
N LYS A 374 18.73 10.77 25.61
CA LYS A 374 18.44 9.88 26.73
C LYS A 374 17.79 8.56 26.31
N ALA A 375 16.91 8.59 25.31
CA ALA A 375 16.32 7.40 24.73
C ALA A 375 17.38 6.49 24.08
N ALA A 376 18.30 7.07 23.31
CA ALA A 376 19.38 6.33 22.65
C ALA A 376 20.35 5.71 23.68
N GLU A 377 20.77 6.47 24.70
CA GLU A 377 21.63 5.95 25.78
C GLU A 377 20.94 4.82 26.56
N THR A 378 19.63 4.89 26.76
CA THR A 378 18.87 3.84 27.44
C THR A 378 18.85 2.56 26.61
N VAL A 379 18.59 2.67 25.31
CA VAL A 379 18.60 1.50 24.39
C VAL A 379 20.00 0.90 24.32
N ASP A 380 21.05 1.72 24.21
CA ASP A 380 22.44 1.25 24.18
C ASP A 380 22.77 0.41 25.42
N ALA A 381 22.44 0.92 26.61
CA ALA A 381 22.65 0.20 27.87
C ALA A 381 21.83 -1.12 27.97
N CYS A 382 20.62 -1.15 27.41
CA CYS A 382 19.80 -2.36 27.33
C CYS A 382 20.41 -3.38 26.35
N VAL A 383 20.82 -2.94 25.18
CA VAL A 383 21.45 -3.78 24.14
C VAL A 383 22.75 -4.36 24.66
N GLU A 384 23.58 -3.61 25.39
CA GLU A 384 24.81 -4.12 25.99
C GLU A 384 24.54 -5.30 26.95
N GLN A 385 23.53 -5.19 27.83
CA GLN A 385 23.17 -6.27 28.75
C GLN A 385 22.71 -7.52 27.98
N LEU A 386 21.86 -7.33 26.97
CA LEU A 386 21.39 -8.45 26.12
C LEU A 386 22.51 -9.07 25.32
N TYR A 387 23.40 -8.27 24.77
CA TYR A 387 24.59 -8.73 24.03
C TYR A 387 25.47 -9.64 24.89
N GLN A 388 25.87 -9.20 26.07
CA GLN A 388 26.71 -9.97 26.96
C GLN A 388 26.03 -11.29 27.36
N LYS A 389 24.76 -11.24 27.69
CA LYS A 389 23.96 -12.41 28.07
C LYS A 389 23.82 -13.38 26.90
N ALA A 390 23.40 -12.91 25.75
CA ALA A 390 23.19 -13.74 24.54
C ALA A 390 24.46 -14.49 24.15
N LEU A 391 25.61 -13.79 24.13
CA LEU A 391 26.89 -14.44 23.82
C LEU A 391 27.28 -15.49 24.86
N SER A 392 27.06 -15.23 26.15
CA SER A 392 27.35 -16.21 27.22
C SER A 392 26.51 -17.47 27.10
N MET A 393 25.32 -17.38 26.48
CA MET A 393 24.40 -18.49 26.24
C MET A 393 24.57 -19.14 24.85
N GLY A 394 25.55 -18.67 24.06
CA GLY A 394 25.81 -19.20 22.71
C GLY A 394 24.88 -18.69 21.61
N TYR A 395 24.09 -17.67 21.86
CA TYR A 395 23.28 -17.03 20.83
C TYR A 395 24.11 -16.20 19.87
N GLN A 396 23.65 -16.11 18.64
CA GLN A 396 24.11 -15.15 17.65
C GLN A 396 23.14 -13.96 17.62
N MET A 397 23.58 -12.79 17.18
CA MET A 397 22.75 -11.58 17.21
C MET A 397 22.79 -10.82 15.88
N VAL A 398 21.62 -10.27 15.50
CA VAL A 398 21.50 -9.26 14.43
C VAL A 398 20.89 -8.03 15.09
N ILE A 399 21.56 -6.88 14.98
CA ILE A 399 21.10 -5.59 15.52
C ILE A 399 20.87 -4.65 14.35
N ILE A 400 19.65 -4.16 14.20
CA ILE A 400 19.23 -3.31 13.09
C ILE A 400 18.26 -2.24 13.60
N ALA A 401 17.95 -1.25 12.76
CA ALA A 401 16.72 -0.46 12.85
C ALA A 401 15.80 -0.79 11.66
N ASP A 402 14.51 -0.59 11.82
CA ASP A 402 13.49 -0.82 10.80
C ASP A 402 13.27 0.39 9.88
N HIS A 403 13.65 1.58 10.32
CA HIS A 403 13.76 2.84 9.56
C HIS A 403 14.61 3.86 10.32
N GLY A 404 14.96 4.97 9.67
CA GLY A 404 15.63 6.11 10.30
C GLY A 404 14.60 7.08 10.91
N ASN A 405 14.99 7.75 11.99
CA ASN A 405 14.25 8.82 12.68
C ASN A 405 15.20 9.71 13.47
N SER A 406 15.67 9.26 14.63
CA SER A 406 16.53 10.03 15.56
C SER A 406 17.94 10.33 15.01
N ASP A 407 18.34 9.70 13.92
CA ASP A 407 19.59 9.96 13.20
C ASP A 407 19.56 11.33 12.48
N GLU A 408 18.37 11.89 12.24
CA GLU A 408 18.15 13.21 11.63
C GLU A 408 17.15 14.03 12.45
N ALA A 409 17.45 14.22 13.75
CA ALA A 409 16.54 14.87 14.70
C ALA A 409 16.43 16.41 14.54
N LYS A 410 17.20 17.02 13.62
CA LYS A 410 17.17 18.47 13.32
C LYS A 410 17.19 18.71 11.82
N ASN A 411 16.32 19.65 11.41
CA ASN A 411 16.34 20.19 10.06
C ASN A 411 17.58 21.06 9.80
N PRO A 412 17.95 21.35 8.54
CA PRO A 412 19.09 22.22 8.20
C PRO A 412 19.01 23.63 8.81
N ASP A 413 17.83 24.12 9.11
CA ASP A 413 17.59 25.43 9.77
C ASP A 413 17.71 25.36 11.30
N GLY A 414 17.99 24.18 11.86
CA GLY A 414 18.11 23.94 13.30
C GLY A 414 16.78 23.67 14.01
N SER A 415 15.65 23.72 13.33
CA SER A 415 14.36 23.33 13.89
C SER A 415 14.29 21.81 14.13
N PRO A 416 13.46 21.34 15.08
CA PRO A 416 13.28 19.92 15.30
C PRO A 416 12.73 19.22 14.04
N ASN A 417 13.33 18.06 13.68
CA ASN A 417 12.75 17.13 12.73
C ASN A 417 12.04 16.02 13.51
N THR A 418 10.76 15.83 13.26
CA THR A 418 9.93 14.79 13.90
C THR A 418 9.51 13.70 12.92
N ALA A 419 9.93 13.80 11.67
CA ALA A 419 9.63 12.81 10.64
C ALA A 419 10.69 11.70 10.60
N HIS A 420 10.37 10.59 9.95
CA HIS A 420 11.37 9.58 9.62
C HIS A 420 12.40 10.12 8.62
N SER A 421 13.60 9.57 8.62
CA SER A 421 14.63 9.93 7.66
C SER A 421 14.70 8.93 6.49
N MET A 422 15.35 9.34 5.41
CA MET A 422 15.73 8.46 4.30
C MET A 422 17.20 8.02 4.39
N ASN A 423 17.80 8.06 5.57
CA ASN A 423 19.13 7.55 5.76
C ASN A 423 19.13 6.01 5.88
N PRO A 424 20.10 5.31 5.30
CA PRO A 424 20.27 3.90 5.55
C PRO A 424 20.58 3.63 7.03
N VAL A 425 20.00 2.57 7.56
CA VAL A 425 20.18 2.21 8.97
C VAL A 425 21.36 1.25 9.16
N PRO A 426 22.03 1.26 10.33
CA PRO A 426 23.12 0.31 10.60
C PRO A 426 22.59 -1.12 10.79
N CYS A 427 23.42 -2.08 10.40
CA CYS A 427 23.21 -3.51 10.63
C CYS A 427 24.50 -4.12 11.17
N PHE A 428 24.43 -4.72 12.35
CA PHE A 428 25.53 -5.43 12.98
C PHE A 428 25.21 -6.92 13.09
N ILE A 429 26.13 -7.80 12.74
CA ILE A 429 25.97 -9.25 12.89
C ILE A 429 27.04 -9.80 13.82
N VAL A 430 26.58 -10.42 14.89
CA VAL A 430 27.42 -11.13 15.86
C VAL A 430 27.26 -12.63 15.64
N SER A 431 28.15 -13.20 14.85
CA SER A 431 28.15 -14.61 14.50
C SER A 431 29.55 -15.12 14.22
N PRO A 432 29.93 -16.32 14.71
CA PRO A 432 31.21 -16.93 14.35
C PRO A 432 31.33 -17.21 12.85
N ALA A 433 30.21 -17.39 12.15
CA ALA A 433 30.17 -17.65 10.71
C ALA A 433 30.36 -16.37 9.87
N CYS A 434 30.05 -15.20 10.43
CA CYS A 434 30.15 -13.93 9.72
C CYS A 434 31.48 -13.24 9.99
N LYS A 435 32.38 -13.26 9.02
CA LYS A 435 33.68 -12.55 9.10
C LYS A 435 33.64 -11.17 8.44
N GLN A 436 32.80 -11.03 7.42
CA GLN A 436 32.64 -9.80 6.64
C GLN A 436 31.21 -9.76 6.09
N LEU A 437 30.63 -8.56 5.99
CA LEU A 437 29.34 -8.31 5.39
C LEU A 437 29.47 -7.72 3.99
N ASN A 438 28.44 -7.87 3.18
CA ASN A 438 28.26 -7.16 1.92
C ASN A 438 28.25 -5.65 2.17
N GLN A 439 28.54 -4.85 1.15
CA GLN A 439 28.68 -3.40 1.33
C GLN A 439 27.40 -2.69 1.76
N ALA A 440 26.24 -3.14 1.28
CA ALA A 440 24.94 -2.62 1.65
C ALA A 440 23.87 -3.69 1.41
N GLY A 441 22.73 -3.55 2.09
CA GLY A 441 21.58 -4.43 1.94
C GLY A 441 20.24 -3.67 2.06
N LYS A 442 19.17 -4.43 2.18
CA LYS A 442 17.80 -3.95 2.46
C LYS A 442 17.15 -4.81 3.55
N LEU A 443 16.03 -4.37 4.11
CA LEU A 443 15.36 -5.11 5.20
C LEU A 443 14.94 -6.53 4.81
N ALA A 444 14.61 -6.76 3.56
CA ALA A 444 14.29 -8.08 3.02
C ALA A 444 15.43 -9.10 3.13
N ASP A 445 16.68 -8.66 3.30
CA ASP A 445 17.86 -9.51 3.40
C ASP A 445 18.05 -10.12 4.80
N VAL A 446 17.29 -9.63 5.80
CA VAL A 446 17.46 -10.01 7.20
C VAL A 446 16.99 -11.44 7.46
N ALA A 447 15.77 -11.83 7.04
CA ALA A 447 15.27 -13.19 7.26
C ALA A 447 16.13 -14.28 6.57
N PRO A 448 16.50 -14.16 5.30
CA PRO A 448 17.43 -15.13 4.67
C PRO A 448 18.76 -15.24 5.41
N THR A 449 19.29 -14.11 5.91
CA THR A 449 20.53 -14.09 6.71
C THR A 449 20.34 -14.85 8.04
N ILE A 450 19.24 -14.64 8.76
CA ILE A 450 18.93 -15.36 10.00
C ILE A 450 18.77 -16.87 9.73
N LEU A 451 18.02 -17.25 8.69
CA LEU A 451 17.84 -18.66 8.33
C LEU A 451 19.17 -19.34 8.03
N LYS A 452 20.08 -18.65 7.32
CA LYS A 452 21.45 -19.11 7.05
C LYS A 452 22.24 -19.27 8.37
N MET A 453 22.16 -18.31 9.31
CA MET A 453 22.81 -18.39 10.62
C MET A 453 22.30 -19.60 11.42
N MET A 454 21.04 -19.95 11.26
CA MET A 454 20.40 -21.09 11.93
C MET A 454 20.57 -22.42 11.20
N ASN A 455 21.26 -22.44 10.06
CA ASN A 455 21.40 -23.60 9.14
C ASN A 455 20.03 -24.16 8.70
N LEU A 456 19.05 -23.30 8.47
CA LEU A 456 17.73 -23.64 7.93
C LEU A 456 17.65 -23.32 6.44
N PRO A 457 16.82 -24.04 5.67
CA PRO A 457 16.63 -23.76 4.26
C PRO A 457 15.90 -22.40 4.08
N ILE A 458 16.32 -21.65 3.06
CA ILE A 458 15.65 -20.41 2.65
C ILE A 458 14.59 -20.78 1.62
N PRO A 459 13.30 -20.49 1.88
CA PRO A 459 12.23 -20.81 0.94
C PRO A 459 12.34 -19.96 -0.35
N SER A 460 11.79 -20.49 -1.45
CA SER A 460 11.82 -19.84 -2.77
C SER A 460 11.03 -18.50 -2.80
N GLU A 461 10.13 -18.31 -1.87
CA GLU A 461 9.35 -17.10 -1.69
C GLU A 461 10.18 -15.93 -1.16
N MET A 462 11.32 -16.20 -0.51
CA MET A 462 12.25 -15.17 -0.05
C MET A 462 13.25 -14.82 -1.15
N ASP A 463 13.16 -13.59 -1.68
CA ASP A 463 14.06 -13.05 -2.71
C ASP A 463 15.19 -12.18 -2.15
N GLY A 464 15.22 -11.99 -0.85
CA GLY A 464 16.31 -11.29 -0.16
C GLY A 464 17.62 -12.05 -0.24
N ASN A 465 18.74 -11.32 -0.23
CA ASN A 465 20.08 -11.86 -0.29
C ASN A 465 20.65 -12.05 1.11
N CYS A 466 21.40 -13.12 1.34
CA CYS A 466 22.18 -13.21 2.57
C CYS A 466 23.24 -12.11 2.63
N LEU A 467 23.37 -11.45 3.78
CA LEU A 467 24.29 -10.34 4.00
C LEU A 467 25.77 -10.77 4.10
N PHE A 468 26.05 -12.08 4.21
CA PHE A 468 27.41 -12.62 4.27
C PHE A 468 27.56 -13.99 3.60
#